data_56532ecfb5639fc31d65338937d55a73
#
_entry.id   56532ecfb5639fc31d65338937d55a73
#
_cell.length_a   1.000
_cell.length_b   1.000
_cell.length_c   1.000
_cell.angle_alpha   90.00
_cell.angle_beta   90.00
_cell.angle_gamma   90.00
#
_symmetry.space_group_name_H-M   'P 1'
#
loop_
_entity.id
_entity.type
_entity.pdbx_description
1 polymer ?
#
loop_
_entity_poly.entity_id
_entity_poly.type
_entity_poly.pdbx_seq_one_letter_code
_entity_poly.pdbx_strand_id
1 'polypeptide(L)'
;MQTVVSGIRPTGNLHLGNYFGAVRAFTQMQHEYNCYFFIADWHSLTTHPHPDDIIRSTNTILAEYLACGIDPEKATIYVQSDVREVLELYLYLNMNAYLGELERTTSFKDKARQQPDNVNAGLLTYPSLMAADILMHKAVKVPVGKDQEQNMEMARKFARRFNTIYGVDFFTEPQSFSLGERALKVPGLDGSGKMGKSEGNAIYLIDDEKTISKKVMRAVTDAGPTEPNSEKPEPIQNLFTLMEIVSTPEVYQHFDGLYNECAIRYGDMKKQLAADINAFCAPIRERILYIQGDKELLARVARLGAEKARESAAKTIDEVRHIIGFRPR
;
A
#
# COMPACT_ATOMS: atom_id res chain seq x y z
N MET A 1 -10.04 20.49 6.19
CA MET A 1 -8.89 19.55 6.21
C MET A 1 -8.39 19.35 4.79
N GLN A 2 -7.07 19.13 4.60
CA GLN A 2 -6.52 18.78 3.29
C GLN A 2 -6.93 17.36 2.92
N THR A 3 -7.21 17.12 1.64
CA THR A 3 -7.56 15.79 1.14
C THR A 3 -6.31 14.96 0.86
N VAL A 4 -6.35 13.73 1.32
CA VAL A 4 -5.33 12.69 1.10
C VAL A 4 -5.98 11.51 0.42
N VAL A 5 -5.35 11.00 -0.63
CA VAL A 5 -5.79 9.78 -1.35
C VAL A 5 -4.68 8.74 -1.31
N SER A 6 -5.02 7.51 -1.02
CA SER A 6 -4.11 6.37 -1.16
C SER A 6 -4.87 5.11 -1.52
N GLY A 7 -4.25 4.25 -2.30
CA GLY A 7 -4.85 2.99 -2.72
C GLY A 7 -3.92 1.80 -2.55
N ILE A 8 -4.49 0.63 -2.29
CA ILE A 8 -3.77 -0.64 -2.29
C ILE A 8 -4.42 -1.62 -3.27
N ARG A 9 -3.61 -2.31 -4.06
CA ARG A 9 -4.13 -3.37 -4.94
C ARG A 9 -4.53 -4.60 -4.12
N PRO A 10 -5.70 -5.21 -4.42
CA PRO A 10 -6.14 -6.43 -3.75
C PRO A 10 -5.37 -7.65 -4.28
N THR A 11 -4.14 -7.83 -3.80
CA THR A 11 -3.25 -8.94 -4.18
C THR A 11 -3.10 -9.99 -3.08
N GLY A 12 -4.12 -10.19 -2.25
CA GLY A 12 -4.13 -11.08 -1.09
C GLY A 12 -3.84 -10.34 0.22
N ASN A 13 -3.55 -11.08 1.28
CA ASN A 13 -3.42 -10.57 2.65
C ASN A 13 -2.33 -9.51 2.81
N LEU A 14 -2.51 -8.62 3.79
CA LEU A 14 -1.47 -7.68 4.23
C LEU A 14 -0.38 -8.41 5.03
N HIS A 15 0.86 -8.06 4.75
CA HIS A 15 2.02 -8.50 5.52
C HIS A 15 2.56 -7.36 6.40
N LEU A 16 3.47 -7.67 7.32
CA LEU A 16 4.08 -6.68 8.21
C LEU A 16 4.65 -5.47 7.46
N GLY A 17 5.25 -5.69 6.27
CA GLY A 17 5.74 -4.61 5.41
C GLY A 17 4.64 -3.66 4.91
N ASN A 18 3.43 -4.15 4.62
CA ASN A 18 2.28 -3.30 4.28
C ASN A 18 1.79 -2.54 5.51
N TYR A 19 1.70 -3.22 6.66
CA TYR A 19 1.23 -2.60 7.89
C TYR A 19 2.14 -1.45 8.34
N PHE A 20 3.42 -1.74 8.56
CA PHE A 20 4.36 -0.72 9.03
C PHE A 20 4.76 0.28 7.94
N GLY A 21 4.73 -0.14 6.67
CA GLY A 21 5.06 0.73 5.54
C GLY A 21 3.97 1.73 5.14
N ALA A 22 2.70 1.43 5.45
CA ALA A 22 1.59 2.29 5.03
C ALA A 22 0.40 2.30 6.00
N VAL A 23 -0.19 1.13 6.32
CA VAL A 23 -1.49 1.06 7.00
C VAL A 23 -1.45 1.72 8.38
N ARG A 24 -0.37 1.53 9.15
CA ARG A 24 -0.15 2.21 10.43
C ARG A 24 -0.20 3.73 10.30
N ALA A 25 0.36 4.27 9.24
CA ALA A 25 0.31 5.71 8.99
C ALA A 25 -1.11 6.16 8.62
N PHE A 26 -1.87 5.36 7.88
CA PHE A 26 -3.27 5.67 7.54
C PHE A 26 -4.15 5.78 8.80
N THR A 27 -3.94 4.91 9.81
CA THR A 27 -4.67 5.00 11.07
C THR A 27 -4.40 6.30 11.86
N GLN A 28 -3.25 6.90 11.66
CA GLN A 28 -2.92 8.21 12.24
C GLN A 28 -3.49 9.35 11.39
N MET A 29 -3.32 9.28 10.07
CA MET A 29 -3.72 10.33 9.13
C MET A 29 -5.22 10.57 9.11
N GLN A 30 -6.06 9.58 9.38
CA GLN A 30 -7.51 9.72 9.46
C GLN A 30 -7.99 10.75 10.52
N HIS A 31 -7.14 11.13 11.47
CA HIS A 31 -7.42 12.14 12.48
C HIS A 31 -6.98 13.55 12.06
N GLU A 32 -6.13 13.68 11.05
CA GLU A 32 -5.49 14.92 10.64
C GLU A 32 -5.97 15.42 9.28
N TYR A 33 -6.46 14.51 8.41
CA TYR A 33 -6.78 14.77 7.01
C TYR A 33 -8.16 14.24 6.63
N ASN A 34 -8.71 14.75 5.54
CA ASN A 34 -9.84 14.14 4.86
C ASN A 34 -9.32 13.00 3.98
N CYS A 35 -9.38 11.76 4.49
CA CYS A 35 -8.74 10.61 3.89
C CYS A 35 -9.69 9.79 3.01
N TYR A 36 -9.22 9.46 1.80
CA TYR A 36 -9.83 8.51 0.89
C TYR A 36 -8.87 7.34 0.70
N PHE A 37 -9.20 6.18 1.27
CA PHE A 37 -8.41 4.95 1.15
C PHE A 37 -9.18 3.95 0.32
N PHE A 38 -8.65 3.62 -0.86
CA PHE A 38 -9.36 2.75 -1.79
C PHE A 38 -8.65 1.43 -2.05
N ILE A 39 -9.44 0.43 -2.38
CA ILE A 39 -8.98 -0.87 -2.85
C ILE A 39 -8.96 -0.82 -4.38
N ALA A 40 -7.76 -0.85 -4.95
CA ALA A 40 -7.47 -0.58 -6.35
C ALA A 40 -7.67 -1.82 -7.22
N ASP A 41 -8.91 -2.28 -7.36
CA ASP A 41 -9.27 -3.50 -8.09
C ASP A 41 -9.11 -3.34 -9.61
N TRP A 42 -9.43 -2.19 -10.22
CA TRP A 42 -9.16 -1.95 -11.65
C TRP A 42 -7.66 -2.00 -11.97
N HIS A 43 -6.81 -1.48 -11.09
CA HIS A 43 -5.37 -1.58 -11.28
C HIS A 43 -4.87 -3.04 -11.32
N SER A 44 -5.60 -3.96 -10.70
CA SER A 44 -5.26 -5.37 -10.70
C SER A 44 -5.53 -6.06 -12.04
N LEU A 45 -6.42 -5.51 -12.87
CA LEU A 45 -6.74 -6.08 -14.18
C LEU A 45 -5.55 -6.12 -15.15
N THR A 46 -4.52 -5.31 -14.89
CA THR A 46 -3.27 -5.33 -15.69
C THR A 46 -2.53 -6.67 -15.67
N THR A 47 -2.83 -7.54 -14.69
CA THR A 47 -2.23 -8.87 -14.53
C THR A 47 -3.22 -10.01 -14.81
N HIS A 48 -4.45 -9.70 -15.27
CA HIS A 48 -5.51 -10.64 -15.59
C HIS A 48 -5.77 -11.68 -14.47
N PRO A 49 -6.02 -11.27 -13.22
CA PRO A 49 -6.30 -12.19 -12.13
C PRO A 49 -7.62 -12.93 -12.34
N HIS A 50 -7.74 -14.11 -11.71
CA HIS A 50 -9.01 -14.82 -11.74
C HIS A 50 -10.11 -14.00 -11.01
N PRO A 51 -11.36 -13.97 -11.50
CA PRO A 51 -12.44 -13.17 -10.89
C PRO A 51 -12.65 -13.46 -9.40
N ASP A 52 -12.64 -14.73 -9.00
CA ASP A 52 -12.79 -15.12 -7.58
C ASP A 52 -11.66 -14.58 -6.70
N ASP A 53 -10.45 -14.42 -7.25
CA ASP A 53 -9.31 -13.85 -6.52
C ASP A 53 -9.48 -12.35 -6.30
N ILE A 54 -10.06 -11.62 -7.26
CA ILE A 54 -10.38 -10.19 -7.08
C ILE A 54 -11.40 -10.02 -5.96
N ILE A 55 -12.52 -10.75 -6.01
CA ILE A 55 -13.59 -10.67 -5.02
C ILE A 55 -13.06 -11.00 -3.63
N ARG A 56 -12.36 -12.15 -3.52
CA ARG A 56 -11.80 -12.61 -2.25
C ARG A 56 -10.79 -11.61 -1.68
N SER A 57 -9.85 -11.16 -2.51
CA SER A 57 -8.78 -10.25 -2.07
C SER A 57 -9.32 -8.85 -1.72
N THR A 58 -10.33 -8.35 -2.42
CA THR A 58 -11.00 -7.08 -2.11
C THR A 58 -11.63 -7.13 -0.71
N ASN A 59 -12.43 -8.18 -0.43
CA ASN A 59 -13.04 -8.36 0.88
C ASN A 59 -11.99 -8.57 1.98
N THR A 60 -10.90 -9.28 1.67
CA THR A 60 -9.78 -9.49 2.60
C THR A 60 -9.14 -8.16 2.99
N ILE A 61 -8.76 -7.33 2.03
CA ILE A 61 -8.13 -6.03 2.30
C ILE A 61 -9.08 -5.11 3.09
N LEU A 62 -10.37 -5.10 2.75
CA LEU A 62 -11.35 -4.30 3.49
C LEU A 62 -11.42 -4.72 4.97
N ALA A 63 -11.49 -6.03 5.23
CA ALA A 63 -11.49 -6.56 6.60
C ALA A 63 -10.19 -6.23 7.34
N GLU A 64 -9.05 -6.35 6.68
CA GLU A 64 -7.75 -6.06 7.25
C GLU A 64 -7.55 -4.56 7.53
N TYR A 65 -8.06 -3.67 6.69
CA TYR A 65 -8.06 -2.23 6.95
C TYR A 65 -8.82 -1.89 8.24
N LEU A 66 -10.04 -2.43 8.39
CA LEU A 66 -10.85 -2.25 9.59
C LEU A 66 -10.18 -2.86 10.83
N ALA A 67 -9.63 -4.06 10.70
CA ALA A 67 -8.93 -4.75 11.79
C ALA A 67 -7.68 -4.01 12.25
N CYS A 68 -6.97 -3.35 11.33
CA CYS A 68 -5.82 -2.51 11.64
C CYS A 68 -6.20 -1.16 12.28
N GLY A 69 -7.48 -0.81 12.34
CA GLY A 69 -7.96 0.40 13.01
C GLY A 69 -8.25 1.59 12.08
N ILE A 70 -8.40 1.37 10.78
CA ILE A 70 -8.97 2.39 9.91
C ILE A 70 -10.47 2.45 10.19
N ASP A 71 -10.93 3.62 10.62
CA ASP A 71 -12.29 3.88 11.06
C ASP A 71 -13.14 4.45 9.90
N PRO A 72 -14.19 3.76 9.43
CA PRO A 72 -15.01 4.22 8.32
C PRO A 72 -15.84 5.49 8.62
N GLU A 73 -15.93 5.88 9.89
CA GLU A 73 -16.53 7.17 10.28
C GLU A 73 -15.55 8.34 10.10
N LYS A 74 -14.23 8.09 10.11
CA LYS A 74 -13.18 9.10 10.00
C LYS A 74 -12.53 9.15 8.61
N ALA A 75 -12.44 8.02 7.95
CA ALA A 75 -11.88 7.90 6.61
C ALA A 75 -12.91 7.29 5.65
N THR A 76 -12.91 7.74 4.41
CA THR A 76 -13.69 7.12 3.35
C THR A 76 -12.94 5.89 2.82
N ILE A 77 -13.45 4.70 3.11
CA ILE A 77 -12.90 3.42 2.62
C ILE A 77 -13.81 2.89 1.54
N TYR A 78 -13.31 2.69 0.31
CA TYR A 78 -14.14 2.23 -0.80
C TYR A 78 -13.38 1.31 -1.77
N VAL A 79 -14.13 0.60 -2.61
CA VAL A 79 -13.58 -0.16 -3.73
C VAL A 79 -13.56 0.75 -4.96
N GLN A 80 -12.45 0.80 -5.66
CA GLN A 80 -12.25 1.70 -6.81
C GLN A 80 -13.36 1.53 -7.86
N SER A 81 -13.74 0.29 -8.17
CA SER A 81 -14.76 -0.01 -9.18
C SER A 81 -16.18 0.44 -8.80
N ASP A 82 -16.41 0.77 -7.56
CA ASP A 82 -17.66 1.35 -7.10
C ASP A 82 -17.80 2.84 -7.46
N VAL A 83 -16.72 3.53 -7.85
CA VAL A 83 -16.70 4.96 -8.19
C VAL A 83 -16.45 5.14 -9.69
N ARG A 84 -17.50 4.98 -10.49
CA ARG A 84 -17.40 4.97 -11.98
C ARG A 84 -16.92 6.28 -12.58
N GLU A 85 -17.09 7.38 -11.88
CA GLU A 85 -16.65 8.72 -12.26
C GLU A 85 -15.14 8.78 -12.53
N VAL A 86 -14.37 7.93 -11.87
CA VAL A 86 -12.93 7.76 -12.09
C VAL A 86 -12.63 7.37 -13.53
N LEU A 87 -13.44 6.48 -14.14
CA LEU A 87 -13.24 6.04 -15.52
C LEU A 87 -13.48 7.17 -16.52
N GLU A 88 -14.41 8.06 -16.24
CA GLU A 88 -14.66 9.21 -17.11
C GLU A 88 -13.47 10.19 -17.04
N LEU A 89 -12.98 10.50 -15.85
CA LEU A 89 -11.79 11.33 -15.70
C LEU A 89 -10.54 10.66 -16.31
N TYR A 90 -10.35 9.36 -16.06
CA TYR A 90 -9.29 8.59 -16.70
C TYR A 90 -9.33 8.72 -18.23
N LEU A 91 -10.51 8.61 -18.86
CA LEU A 91 -10.64 8.78 -20.30
C LEU A 91 -10.16 10.17 -20.74
N TYR A 92 -10.59 11.24 -20.06
CA TYR A 92 -10.20 12.61 -20.40
C TYR A 92 -8.70 12.84 -20.25
N LEU A 93 -8.10 12.36 -19.14
CA LEU A 93 -6.66 12.46 -18.93
C LEU A 93 -5.90 11.63 -19.96
N ASN A 94 -6.42 10.46 -20.32
CA ASN A 94 -5.78 9.58 -21.29
C ASN A 94 -5.78 10.16 -22.71
N MET A 95 -6.85 10.89 -23.10
CA MET A 95 -6.90 11.64 -24.38
C MET A 95 -5.87 12.79 -24.42
N ASN A 96 -5.40 13.23 -23.28
CA ASN A 96 -4.35 14.25 -23.15
C ASN A 96 -2.95 13.66 -22.85
N ALA A 97 -2.83 12.32 -22.79
CA ALA A 97 -1.56 11.64 -22.54
C ALA A 97 -0.74 11.52 -23.83
N TYR A 98 0.55 11.86 -23.77
CA TYR A 98 1.44 11.64 -24.91
C TYR A 98 2.05 10.24 -24.83
N LEU A 99 1.89 9.45 -25.90
CA LEU A 99 2.38 8.08 -25.98
C LEU A 99 3.82 7.93 -25.55
N GLY A 100 4.73 8.76 -26.09
CA GLY A 100 6.14 8.71 -25.74
C GLY A 100 6.47 9.09 -24.29
N GLU A 101 5.58 9.79 -23.55
CA GLU A 101 5.75 10.01 -22.12
C GLU A 101 5.39 8.76 -21.34
N LEU A 102 4.28 8.09 -21.68
CA LEU A 102 3.84 6.86 -21.07
C LEU A 102 4.86 5.73 -21.26
N GLU A 103 5.36 5.54 -22.48
CA GLU A 103 6.38 4.54 -22.82
C GLU A 103 7.72 4.73 -22.09
N ARG A 104 8.05 5.97 -21.72
CA ARG A 104 9.29 6.28 -21.00
C ARG A 104 9.21 6.04 -19.49
N THR A 105 8.02 5.77 -18.94
CA THR A 105 7.90 5.50 -17.50
C THR A 105 8.65 4.22 -17.11
N THR A 106 9.41 4.27 -16.01
CA THR A 106 10.12 3.08 -15.49
C THR A 106 9.13 2.02 -15.07
N SER A 107 8.01 2.42 -14.47
CA SER A 107 6.94 1.50 -14.07
C SER A 107 6.40 0.66 -15.23
N PHE A 108 6.21 1.27 -16.42
CA PHE A 108 5.81 0.54 -17.63
C PHE A 108 6.92 -0.42 -18.09
N LYS A 109 8.16 0.08 -18.21
CA LYS A 109 9.30 -0.73 -18.68
C LYS A 109 9.57 -1.94 -17.80
N ASP A 110 9.53 -1.76 -16.47
CA ASP A 110 9.76 -2.84 -15.51
C ASP A 110 8.63 -3.87 -15.55
N LYS A 111 7.37 -3.42 -15.64
CA LYS A 111 6.22 -4.30 -15.76
C LYS A 111 6.23 -5.08 -17.08
N ALA A 112 6.55 -4.42 -18.20
CA ALA A 112 6.67 -5.08 -19.51
C ALA A 112 7.78 -6.16 -19.50
N ARG A 113 8.89 -5.94 -18.78
CA ARG A 113 9.95 -6.94 -18.62
C ARG A 113 9.52 -8.11 -17.73
N GLN A 114 8.76 -7.84 -16.66
CA GLN A 114 8.29 -8.88 -15.72
C GLN A 114 7.21 -9.78 -16.32
N GLN A 115 6.42 -9.28 -17.26
CA GLN A 115 5.34 -10.02 -17.92
C GLN A 115 5.34 -9.81 -19.46
N PRO A 116 6.38 -10.30 -20.17
CA PRO A 116 6.58 -10.01 -21.60
C PRO A 116 5.43 -10.53 -22.48
N ASP A 117 4.75 -11.60 -22.07
CA ASP A 117 3.62 -12.19 -22.79
C ASP A 117 2.28 -11.45 -22.54
N ASN A 118 2.27 -10.49 -21.62
CA ASN A 118 1.08 -9.71 -21.26
C ASN A 118 1.39 -8.21 -21.16
N VAL A 119 1.97 -7.64 -22.22
CA VAL A 119 2.20 -6.19 -22.31
C VAL A 119 0.94 -5.55 -22.90
N ASN A 120 0.00 -5.21 -22.02
CA ASN A 120 -1.31 -4.67 -22.42
C ASN A 120 -1.40 -3.15 -22.26
N ALA A 121 -2.45 -2.53 -22.86
CA ALA A 121 -2.67 -1.09 -22.81
C ALA A 121 -2.84 -0.56 -21.37
N GLY A 122 -3.42 -1.36 -20.46
CA GLY A 122 -3.57 -0.98 -19.05
C GLY A 122 -2.25 -0.77 -18.33
N LEU A 123 -1.17 -1.49 -18.71
CA LEU A 123 0.17 -1.24 -18.18
C LEU A 123 0.72 0.09 -18.68
N LEU A 124 0.50 0.42 -19.95
CA LEU A 124 0.96 1.67 -20.55
C LEU A 124 0.24 2.87 -19.94
N THR A 125 -1.08 2.77 -19.80
CA THR A 125 -1.94 3.87 -19.32
C THR A 125 -2.16 3.89 -17.80
N TYR A 126 -1.44 3.02 -17.08
CA TYR A 126 -1.47 2.96 -15.61
C TYR A 126 -1.30 4.34 -14.94
N PRO A 127 -0.33 5.21 -15.38
CA PRO A 127 -0.18 6.53 -14.79
C PRO A 127 -1.41 7.43 -14.95
N SER A 128 -2.16 7.27 -16.06
CA SER A 128 -3.38 8.04 -16.30
C SER A 128 -4.51 7.63 -15.35
N LEU A 129 -4.66 6.33 -15.07
CA LEU A 129 -5.64 5.82 -14.11
C LEU A 129 -5.30 6.27 -12.69
N MET A 130 -4.03 6.13 -12.28
CA MET A 130 -3.57 6.62 -10.97
C MET A 130 -3.77 8.13 -10.81
N ALA A 131 -3.51 8.91 -11.86
CA ALA A 131 -3.78 10.35 -11.84
C ALA A 131 -5.28 10.65 -11.69
N ALA A 132 -6.17 9.86 -12.33
CA ALA A 132 -7.60 10.00 -12.17
C ALA A 132 -8.05 9.72 -10.74
N ASP A 133 -7.55 8.64 -10.10
CA ASP A 133 -7.84 8.34 -8.69
C ASP A 133 -7.47 9.50 -7.76
N ILE A 134 -6.33 10.14 -7.99
CA ILE A 134 -5.81 11.24 -7.18
C ILE A 134 -6.60 12.54 -7.43
N LEU A 135 -6.77 12.91 -8.70
CA LEU A 135 -7.36 14.19 -9.09
C LEU A 135 -8.88 14.21 -8.91
N MET A 136 -9.54 13.05 -8.96
CA MET A 136 -10.98 12.92 -8.78
C MET A 136 -11.45 13.49 -7.43
N HIS A 137 -10.66 13.30 -6.38
CA HIS A 137 -10.95 13.83 -5.04
C HIS A 137 -10.21 15.14 -4.74
N LYS A 138 -9.59 15.78 -5.75
CA LYS A 138 -8.78 17.00 -5.60
C LYS A 138 -7.73 16.82 -4.49
N ALA A 139 -7.09 15.65 -4.44
CA ALA A 139 -6.11 15.33 -3.41
C ALA A 139 -4.88 16.24 -3.52
N VAL A 140 -4.51 16.83 -2.38
CA VAL A 140 -3.31 17.69 -2.29
C VAL A 140 -2.08 16.86 -1.92
N LYS A 141 -2.29 15.79 -1.14
CA LYS A 141 -1.20 14.93 -0.65
C LYS A 141 -1.50 13.47 -0.97
N VAL A 142 -0.48 12.75 -1.41
CA VAL A 142 -0.56 11.33 -1.73
C VAL A 142 0.58 10.60 -1.02
N PRO A 143 0.28 9.76 -0.03
CA PRO A 143 1.30 8.97 0.65
C PRO A 143 1.78 7.84 -0.27
N VAL A 144 2.98 7.98 -0.79
CA VAL A 144 3.59 7.02 -1.72
C VAL A 144 5.04 6.73 -1.36
N GLY A 145 5.49 5.54 -1.70
CA GLY A 145 6.91 5.19 -1.69
C GLY A 145 7.69 5.85 -2.82
N LYS A 146 9.02 5.86 -2.71
CA LYS A 146 9.91 6.43 -3.73
C LYS A 146 9.74 5.81 -5.12
N ASP A 147 9.33 4.55 -5.17
CA ASP A 147 9.04 3.83 -6.42
C ASP A 147 7.85 4.39 -7.20
N GLN A 148 6.98 5.18 -6.54
CA GLN A 148 5.82 5.82 -7.15
C GLN A 148 6.05 7.29 -7.56
N GLU A 149 7.21 7.87 -7.28
CA GLU A 149 7.49 9.28 -7.57
C GLU A 149 7.30 9.65 -9.05
N GLN A 150 7.63 8.73 -9.96
CA GLN A 150 7.42 8.99 -11.39
C GLN A 150 5.93 9.02 -11.76
N ASN A 151 5.11 8.18 -11.14
CA ASN A 151 3.66 8.21 -11.33
C ASN A 151 3.06 9.49 -10.74
N MET A 152 3.60 9.98 -9.62
CA MET A 152 3.22 11.27 -9.04
C MET A 152 3.59 12.44 -9.96
N GLU A 153 4.76 12.40 -10.59
CA GLU A 153 5.14 13.41 -11.58
C GLU A 153 4.19 13.38 -12.78
N MET A 154 3.76 12.20 -13.23
CA MET A 154 2.75 12.09 -14.28
C MET A 154 1.40 12.68 -13.83
N ALA A 155 0.96 12.46 -12.60
CA ALA A 155 -0.27 13.06 -12.06
C ALA A 155 -0.17 14.60 -12.03
N ARG A 156 0.96 15.16 -11.61
CA ARG A 156 1.23 16.63 -11.69
C ARG A 156 1.17 17.15 -13.12
N LYS A 157 1.78 16.44 -14.07
CA LYS A 157 1.75 16.80 -15.49
C LYS A 157 0.32 16.79 -16.05
N PHE A 158 -0.49 15.80 -15.69
CA PHE A 158 -1.89 15.74 -16.11
C PHE A 158 -2.70 16.91 -15.55
N ALA A 159 -2.54 17.24 -14.26
CA ALA A 159 -3.20 18.37 -13.63
C ALA A 159 -2.82 19.70 -14.34
N ARG A 160 -1.53 19.95 -14.51
CA ARG A 160 -0.99 21.15 -15.19
C ARG A 160 -1.46 21.23 -16.64
N ARG A 161 -1.41 20.13 -17.38
CA ARG A 161 -1.81 20.06 -18.78
C ARG A 161 -3.30 20.32 -18.95
N PHE A 162 -4.15 19.76 -18.11
CA PHE A 162 -5.58 20.04 -18.10
C PHE A 162 -5.83 21.54 -17.88
N ASN A 163 -5.23 22.11 -16.85
CA ASN A 163 -5.38 23.55 -16.56
C ASN A 163 -4.92 24.42 -17.75
N THR A 164 -3.81 24.07 -18.37
CA THR A 164 -3.26 24.82 -19.52
C THR A 164 -4.15 24.71 -20.76
N ILE A 165 -4.63 23.52 -21.11
CA ILE A 165 -5.47 23.30 -22.30
C ILE A 165 -6.78 24.08 -22.22
N TYR A 166 -7.39 24.11 -21.04
CA TYR A 166 -8.71 24.73 -20.85
C TYR A 166 -8.64 26.15 -20.25
N GLY A 167 -7.42 26.67 -19.99
CA GLY A 167 -7.22 28.02 -19.46
C GLY A 167 -7.81 28.25 -18.06
N VAL A 168 -7.73 27.23 -17.20
CA VAL A 168 -8.30 27.23 -15.85
C VAL A 168 -7.25 26.92 -14.78
N ASP A 169 -7.53 27.27 -13.53
CA ASP A 169 -6.81 26.81 -12.35
C ASP A 169 -7.74 25.88 -11.55
N PHE A 170 -7.92 24.65 -12.06
CA PHE A 170 -8.91 23.70 -11.54
C PHE A 170 -8.29 22.58 -10.71
N PHE A 171 -7.27 21.91 -11.25
CA PHE A 171 -6.54 20.87 -10.54
C PHE A 171 -5.29 21.42 -9.88
N THR A 172 -5.21 21.29 -8.56
CA THR A 172 -3.95 21.50 -7.82
C THR A 172 -2.99 20.34 -8.11
N GLU A 173 -1.71 20.65 -8.32
CA GLU A 173 -0.69 19.62 -8.50
C GLU A 173 -0.51 18.82 -7.20
N PRO A 174 -0.76 17.49 -7.21
CA PRO A 174 -0.65 16.68 -6.00
C PRO A 174 0.80 16.52 -5.57
N GLN A 175 1.04 16.56 -4.26
CA GLN A 175 2.35 16.40 -3.68
C GLN A 175 2.54 14.99 -3.13
N SER A 176 3.70 14.39 -3.41
CA SER A 176 4.13 13.19 -2.72
C SER A 176 4.28 13.50 -1.24
N PHE A 177 3.65 12.70 -0.41
CA PHE A 177 3.72 12.85 1.03
C PHE A 177 4.55 11.72 1.61
N SER A 178 5.75 12.06 2.09
CA SER A 178 6.55 11.08 2.81
C SER A 178 5.90 10.82 4.17
N LEU A 179 5.64 9.55 4.45
CA LEU A 179 5.13 9.14 5.76
C LEU A 179 6.17 9.31 6.87
N GLY A 180 7.44 9.62 6.51
CA GLY A 180 8.53 9.85 7.46
C GLY A 180 8.68 8.68 8.44
N GLU A 181 8.80 9.00 9.73
CA GLU A 181 8.87 8.01 10.82
C GLU A 181 7.59 7.19 11.03
N ARG A 182 6.47 7.60 10.41
CA ARG A 182 5.19 6.86 10.45
C ARG A 182 5.22 5.59 9.61
N ALA A 183 6.12 5.53 8.60
CA ALA A 183 6.31 4.36 7.74
C ALA A 183 7.70 3.75 7.96
N LEU A 184 7.72 2.47 8.30
CA LEU A 184 8.96 1.72 8.49
C LEU A 184 9.19 0.77 7.32
N LYS A 185 10.44 0.70 6.86
CA LYS A 185 10.84 -0.32 5.89
C LYS A 185 11.04 -1.64 6.64
N VAL A 186 10.23 -2.63 6.35
CA VAL A 186 10.31 -3.96 6.95
C VAL A 186 11.10 -4.87 6.02
N PRO A 187 12.22 -5.46 6.48
CA PRO A 187 13.03 -6.35 5.68
C PRO A 187 12.39 -7.73 5.50
N GLY A 188 12.83 -8.45 4.47
CA GLY A 188 12.42 -9.84 4.21
C GLY A 188 13.16 -10.84 5.10
N LEU A 189 12.56 -12.02 5.28
CA LEU A 189 13.18 -13.12 6.05
C LEU A 189 14.25 -13.90 5.25
N ASP A 190 14.33 -13.69 3.95
CA ASP A 190 15.30 -14.29 3.04
C ASP A 190 16.66 -13.58 3.00
N GLY A 191 16.83 -12.57 3.86
CA GLY A 191 18.04 -11.73 3.88
C GLY A 191 17.96 -10.56 2.90
N SER A 192 16.89 -10.42 2.13
CA SER A 192 16.70 -9.27 1.22
C SER A 192 16.25 -8.02 1.97
N GLY A 193 16.53 -6.85 1.39
CA GLY A 193 16.25 -5.56 2.03
C GLY A 193 14.78 -5.15 2.09
N LYS A 194 13.81 -5.97 1.60
CA LYS A 194 12.37 -5.64 1.61
C LYS A 194 11.51 -6.88 1.71
N MET A 195 10.53 -6.84 2.60
CA MET A 195 9.47 -7.85 2.67
C MET A 195 8.49 -7.66 1.50
N GLY A 196 8.20 -8.73 0.77
CA GLY A 196 7.32 -8.72 -0.39
C GLY A 196 6.59 -10.02 -0.61
N LYS A 197 5.38 -9.94 -1.19
CA LYS A 197 4.55 -11.13 -1.50
C LYS A 197 5.19 -12.00 -2.59
N SER A 198 5.73 -11.38 -3.64
CA SER A 198 6.39 -12.02 -4.77
C SER A 198 7.67 -12.75 -4.37
N GLU A 199 8.33 -12.30 -3.31
CA GLU A 199 9.59 -12.85 -2.83
C GLU A 199 9.41 -14.08 -1.94
N GLY A 200 8.19 -14.37 -1.47
CA GLY A 200 7.91 -15.49 -0.57
C GLY A 200 8.53 -15.34 0.83
N ASN A 201 9.01 -14.15 1.18
CA ASN A 201 9.74 -13.83 2.41
C ASN A 201 8.90 -13.09 3.46
N ALA A 202 7.56 -13.06 3.27
CA ALA A 202 6.67 -12.22 4.04
C ALA A 202 5.98 -12.97 5.21
N ILE A 203 5.77 -12.24 6.31
CA ILE A 203 4.88 -12.62 7.40
C ILE A 203 3.59 -11.84 7.24
N TYR A 204 2.46 -12.56 7.11
CA TYR A 204 1.13 -11.95 6.97
C TYR A 204 0.50 -11.71 8.34
N LEU A 205 -0.33 -10.66 8.46
CA LEU A 205 -1.05 -10.34 9.70
C LEU A 205 -1.98 -11.47 10.13
N ILE A 206 -2.47 -12.28 9.18
CA ILE A 206 -3.36 -13.41 9.38
C ILE A 206 -2.62 -14.72 9.72
N ASP A 207 -1.29 -14.78 9.57
CA ASP A 207 -0.52 -15.98 9.87
C ASP A 207 -0.70 -16.41 11.32
N ASP A 208 -0.96 -17.71 11.56
CA ASP A 208 -1.02 -18.28 12.90
C ASP A 208 0.38 -18.40 13.54
N GLU A 209 0.42 -18.63 14.84
CA GLU A 209 1.65 -18.75 15.62
C GLU A 209 2.62 -19.79 15.04
N LYS A 210 2.11 -20.94 14.63
CA LYS A 210 2.91 -22.03 14.06
C LYS A 210 3.53 -21.61 12.73
N THR A 211 2.77 -20.93 11.90
CA THR A 211 3.23 -20.39 10.60
C THR A 211 4.28 -19.30 10.79
N ILE A 212 4.05 -18.36 11.71
CA ILE A 212 5.02 -17.31 12.06
C ILE A 212 6.32 -17.95 12.54
N SER A 213 6.23 -18.86 13.53
CA SER A 213 7.40 -19.57 14.06
C SER A 213 8.19 -20.29 12.96
N LYS A 214 7.50 -21.03 12.08
CA LYS A 214 8.13 -21.74 10.96
C LYS A 214 8.84 -20.79 9.99
N LYS A 215 8.22 -19.66 9.68
CA LYS A 215 8.82 -18.65 8.78
C LYS A 215 10.05 -18.01 9.41
N VAL A 216 9.96 -17.55 10.66
CA VAL A 216 11.08 -16.89 11.37
C VAL A 216 12.24 -17.85 11.60
N MET A 217 11.98 -19.10 11.99
CA MET A 217 13.03 -20.11 12.18
C MET A 217 13.82 -20.44 10.90
N ARG A 218 13.20 -20.23 9.72
CA ARG A 218 13.86 -20.41 8.40
C ARG A 218 14.59 -19.16 7.90
N ALA A 219 14.48 -18.02 8.61
CA ALA A 219 15.17 -16.80 8.20
C ALA A 219 16.67 -17.04 8.06
N VAL A 220 17.27 -16.37 7.07
CA VAL A 220 18.70 -16.52 6.77
C VAL A 220 19.55 -15.96 7.89
N THR A 221 20.56 -16.72 8.31
CA THR A 221 21.60 -16.32 9.28
C THR A 221 22.94 -16.91 8.87
N ASP A 222 24.01 -16.30 9.36
CA ASP A 222 25.40 -16.77 9.24
C ASP A 222 25.82 -17.68 10.41
N ALA A 223 27.12 -17.87 10.57
CA ALA A 223 27.70 -18.68 11.66
C ALA A 223 27.83 -17.90 12.99
N GLY A 224 27.57 -16.61 13.00
CA GLY A 224 27.75 -15.70 14.12
C GLY A 224 29.01 -14.82 14.04
N PRO A 225 29.07 -13.75 14.85
CA PRO A 225 30.24 -12.86 14.87
C PRO A 225 31.48 -13.56 15.42
N THR A 226 32.63 -13.29 14.82
CA THR A 226 33.94 -13.82 15.25
C THR A 226 34.74 -12.80 16.05
N GLU A 227 34.37 -11.52 15.97
CA GLU A 227 35.01 -10.42 16.67
C GLU A 227 33.96 -9.59 17.41
N PRO A 228 34.24 -9.15 18.65
CA PRO A 228 33.35 -8.28 19.40
C PRO A 228 33.05 -6.97 18.66
N ASN A 229 31.81 -6.53 18.75
CA ASN A 229 31.31 -5.30 18.12
C ASN A 229 31.50 -5.25 16.59
N SER A 230 31.56 -6.40 15.92
CA SER A 230 31.62 -6.46 14.46
C SER A 230 30.29 -5.96 13.84
N GLU A 231 30.38 -5.41 12.63
CA GLU A 231 29.20 -5.00 11.86
C GLU A 231 28.31 -6.20 11.55
N LYS A 232 27.01 -6.02 11.70
CA LYS A 232 26.04 -7.06 11.36
C LYS A 232 25.88 -7.19 9.84
N PRO A 233 26.11 -8.37 9.25
CA PRO A 233 25.76 -8.60 7.85
C PRO A 233 24.27 -8.35 7.57
N GLU A 234 23.93 -8.00 6.34
CA GLU A 234 22.56 -7.60 5.96
C GLU A 234 21.48 -8.57 6.45
N PRO A 235 21.59 -9.91 6.30
CA PRO A 235 20.58 -10.83 6.81
C PRO A 235 20.39 -10.75 8.33
N ILE A 236 21.47 -10.55 9.07
CA ILE A 236 21.43 -10.41 10.54
C ILE A 236 20.83 -9.05 10.92
N GLN A 237 21.29 -7.98 10.28
CA GLN A 237 20.73 -6.64 10.49
C GLN A 237 19.22 -6.61 10.23
N ASN A 238 18.74 -7.37 9.24
CA ASN A 238 17.30 -7.51 8.94
C ASN A 238 16.53 -8.12 10.12
N LEU A 239 17.06 -9.14 10.80
CA LEU A 239 16.41 -9.72 11.98
C LEU A 239 16.41 -8.74 13.16
N PHE A 240 17.51 -8.00 13.37
CA PHE A 240 17.57 -6.95 14.39
C PHE A 240 16.58 -5.81 14.08
N THR A 241 16.45 -5.41 12.82
CA THR A 241 15.45 -4.41 12.41
C THR A 241 14.03 -4.89 12.68
N LEU A 242 13.71 -6.16 12.39
CA LEU A 242 12.41 -6.74 12.76
C LEU A 242 12.20 -6.73 14.27
N MET A 243 13.21 -7.08 15.04
CA MET A 243 13.17 -7.07 16.51
C MET A 243 12.95 -5.65 17.06
N GLU A 244 13.63 -4.65 16.51
CA GLU A 244 13.42 -3.24 16.86
C GLU A 244 11.97 -2.77 16.63
N ILE A 245 11.31 -3.32 15.60
CA ILE A 245 9.94 -2.96 15.24
C ILE A 245 8.90 -3.60 16.18
N VAL A 246 9.11 -4.85 16.62
CA VAL A 246 8.07 -5.65 17.29
C VAL A 246 8.40 -6.03 18.74
N SER A 247 9.67 -6.01 19.13
CA SER A 247 10.11 -6.41 20.48
C SER A 247 10.23 -5.19 21.40
N THR A 248 10.38 -5.44 22.72
CA THR A 248 10.68 -4.37 23.66
C THR A 248 12.16 -3.94 23.53
N PRO A 249 12.50 -2.69 23.93
CA PRO A 249 13.89 -2.23 23.92
C PRO A 249 14.85 -3.14 24.70
N GLU A 250 14.38 -3.73 25.81
CA GLU A 250 15.19 -4.61 26.65
C GLU A 250 15.53 -5.92 25.93
N VAL A 251 14.58 -6.49 25.19
CA VAL A 251 14.80 -7.70 24.38
C VAL A 251 15.80 -7.41 23.26
N TYR A 252 15.62 -6.29 22.56
CA TYR A 252 16.57 -5.86 21.53
C TYR A 252 18.00 -5.71 22.11
N GLN A 253 18.15 -4.95 23.20
CA GLN A 253 19.45 -4.70 23.85
C GLN A 253 20.10 -6.01 24.34
N HIS A 254 19.32 -6.95 24.86
CA HIS A 254 19.82 -8.25 25.28
C HIS A 254 20.49 -9.00 24.12
N PHE A 255 19.81 -9.14 22.97
CA PHE A 255 20.37 -9.85 21.82
C PHE A 255 21.48 -9.06 21.12
N ASP A 256 21.40 -7.74 21.11
CA ASP A 256 22.46 -6.86 20.61
C ASP A 256 23.74 -7.01 21.44
N GLY A 257 23.63 -7.05 22.77
CA GLY A 257 24.74 -7.33 23.68
C GLY A 257 25.37 -8.71 23.41
N LEU A 258 24.55 -9.75 23.31
CA LEU A 258 25.05 -11.11 22.97
C LEU A 258 25.75 -11.17 21.61
N TYR A 259 25.28 -10.41 20.62
CA TYR A 259 25.96 -10.31 19.34
C TYR A 259 27.32 -9.64 19.47
N ASN A 260 27.38 -8.52 20.18
CA ASN A 260 28.59 -7.75 20.38
C ASN A 260 29.65 -8.47 21.23
N GLU A 261 29.23 -9.42 22.07
CA GLU A 261 30.09 -10.30 22.88
C GLU A 261 30.44 -11.62 22.18
N CYS A 262 30.05 -11.81 20.92
CA CYS A 262 30.19 -13.08 20.17
C CYS A 262 29.52 -14.28 20.86
N ALA A 263 28.50 -14.05 21.67
CA ALA A 263 27.80 -15.07 22.45
C ALA A 263 26.38 -15.37 21.91
N ILE A 264 25.98 -14.76 20.80
CA ILE A 264 24.63 -14.90 20.25
C ILE A 264 24.35 -16.33 19.78
N ARG A 265 23.13 -16.79 20.12
CA ARG A 265 22.53 -18.01 19.59
C ARG A 265 21.33 -17.63 18.73
N TYR A 266 21.46 -17.65 17.41
CA TYR A 266 20.38 -17.26 16.49
C TYR A 266 19.10 -18.07 16.67
N GLY A 267 19.21 -19.34 17.12
CA GLY A 267 18.04 -20.14 17.45
C GLY A 267 17.17 -19.55 18.55
N ASP A 268 17.80 -19.00 19.58
CA ASP A 268 17.08 -18.38 20.73
C ASP A 268 16.55 -16.99 20.32
N MET A 269 17.35 -16.20 19.59
CA MET A 269 16.90 -14.93 19.02
C MET A 269 15.69 -15.11 18.12
N LYS A 270 15.70 -16.10 17.22
CA LYS A 270 14.58 -16.38 16.30
C LYS A 270 13.33 -16.84 17.04
N LYS A 271 13.45 -17.64 18.10
CA LYS A 271 12.32 -18.04 18.95
C LYS A 271 11.67 -16.82 19.61
N GLN A 272 12.50 -15.93 20.19
CA GLN A 272 12.01 -14.71 20.80
C GLN A 272 11.32 -13.80 19.77
N LEU A 273 11.98 -13.55 18.64
CA LEU A 273 11.41 -12.75 17.55
C LEU A 273 10.08 -13.32 17.04
N ALA A 274 9.97 -14.65 16.91
CA ALA A 274 8.72 -15.29 16.51
C ALA A 274 7.60 -15.08 17.54
N ALA A 275 7.93 -15.16 18.82
CA ALA A 275 6.98 -14.90 19.90
C ALA A 275 6.50 -13.44 19.91
N ASP A 276 7.42 -12.49 19.71
CA ASP A 276 7.10 -11.06 19.69
C ASP A 276 6.26 -10.69 18.45
N ILE A 277 6.59 -11.23 17.28
CA ILE A 277 5.77 -11.07 16.07
C ILE A 277 4.37 -11.66 16.27
N ASN A 278 4.27 -12.85 16.89
CA ASN A 278 2.96 -13.44 17.16
C ASN A 278 2.17 -12.61 18.15
N ALA A 279 2.79 -12.11 19.21
CA ALA A 279 2.14 -11.23 20.19
C ALA A 279 1.61 -9.94 19.53
N PHE A 280 2.36 -9.39 18.57
CA PHE A 280 1.94 -8.24 17.78
C PHE A 280 0.77 -8.59 16.83
N CYS A 281 0.86 -9.70 16.11
CA CYS A 281 -0.15 -10.09 15.12
C CYS A 281 -1.44 -10.65 15.73
N ALA A 282 -1.38 -11.31 16.91
CA ALA A 282 -2.51 -12.02 17.49
C ALA A 282 -3.77 -11.15 17.63
N PRO A 283 -3.75 -9.97 18.26
CA PRO A 283 -4.95 -9.14 18.41
C PRO A 283 -5.47 -8.59 17.06
N ILE A 284 -4.60 -8.37 16.08
CA ILE A 284 -5.01 -7.95 14.73
C ILE A 284 -5.66 -9.12 14.00
N ARG A 285 -5.04 -10.29 14.05
CA ARG A 285 -5.55 -11.54 13.46
C ARG A 285 -6.94 -11.90 13.99
N GLU A 286 -7.16 -11.84 15.29
CA GLU A 286 -8.46 -12.09 15.89
C GLU A 286 -9.53 -11.14 15.34
N ARG A 287 -9.22 -9.86 15.23
CA ARG A 287 -10.11 -8.87 14.61
C ARG A 287 -10.36 -9.13 13.13
N ILE A 288 -9.31 -9.51 12.37
CA ILE A 288 -9.45 -9.87 10.96
C ILE A 288 -10.46 -11.03 10.82
N LEU A 289 -10.26 -12.10 11.57
CA LEU A 289 -11.13 -13.30 11.52
C LEU A 289 -12.58 -12.96 11.90
N TYR A 290 -12.76 -12.14 12.95
CA TYR A 290 -14.08 -11.66 13.35
C TYR A 290 -14.78 -10.86 12.25
N ILE A 291 -14.09 -9.87 11.68
CA ILE A 291 -14.65 -8.99 10.65
C ILE A 291 -14.90 -9.74 9.34
N GLN A 292 -14.03 -10.65 8.94
CA GLN A 292 -14.23 -11.49 7.75
C GLN A 292 -15.47 -12.39 7.86
N GLY A 293 -15.86 -12.77 9.07
CA GLY A 293 -17.10 -13.50 9.34
C GLY A 293 -18.37 -12.65 9.20
N ASP A 294 -18.25 -11.31 9.33
CA ASP A 294 -19.37 -10.37 9.27
C ASP A 294 -19.51 -9.76 7.86
N LYS A 295 -20.14 -10.51 6.97
CA LYS A 295 -20.38 -10.08 5.57
C LYS A 295 -21.28 -8.82 5.48
N GLU A 296 -22.18 -8.62 6.43
CA GLU A 296 -23.09 -7.47 6.46
C GLU A 296 -22.31 -6.20 6.82
N LEU A 297 -21.41 -6.28 7.78
CA LEU A 297 -20.51 -5.17 8.12
C LEU A 297 -19.65 -4.77 6.92
N LEU A 298 -19.00 -5.74 6.26
CA LEU A 298 -18.16 -5.46 5.08
C LEU A 298 -18.96 -4.82 3.94
N ALA A 299 -20.13 -5.36 3.61
CA ALA A 299 -21.01 -4.80 2.59
C ALA A 299 -21.49 -3.37 2.94
N ARG A 300 -21.83 -3.13 4.21
CA ARG A 300 -22.23 -1.81 4.70
C ARG A 300 -21.09 -0.79 4.59
N VAL A 301 -19.88 -1.14 5.04
CA VAL A 301 -18.72 -0.25 4.98
C VAL A 301 -18.38 0.08 3.53
N ALA A 302 -18.30 -0.92 2.65
CA ALA A 302 -18.03 -0.72 1.23
C ALA A 302 -19.06 0.21 0.58
N ARG A 303 -20.36 -0.02 0.83
CA ARG A 303 -21.46 0.81 0.29
C ARG A 303 -21.39 2.24 0.77
N LEU A 304 -21.25 2.49 2.09
CA LEU A 304 -21.18 3.84 2.65
C LEU A 304 -19.93 4.58 2.17
N GLY A 305 -18.80 3.91 2.08
CA GLY A 305 -17.58 4.48 1.52
C GLY A 305 -17.72 4.84 0.05
N ALA A 306 -18.35 3.96 -0.74
CA ALA A 306 -18.65 4.23 -2.15
C ALA A 306 -19.61 5.42 -2.33
N GLU A 307 -20.63 5.55 -1.48
CA GLU A 307 -21.56 6.70 -1.50
C GLU A 307 -20.82 8.02 -1.25
N LYS A 308 -20.01 8.09 -0.19
CA LYS A 308 -19.19 9.28 0.14
C LYS A 308 -18.18 9.60 -0.98
N ALA A 309 -17.51 8.57 -1.52
CA ALA A 309 -16.53 8.76 -2.59
C ALA A 309 -17.20 9.22 -3.90
N ARG A 310 -18.36 8.66 -4.27
CA ARG A 310 -19.15 9.11 -5.44
C ARG A 310 -19.62 10.55 -5.30
N GLU A 311 -20.06 10.96 -4.12
CA GLU A 311 -20.48 12.37 -3.90
C GLU A 311 -19.34 13.34 -4.21
N SER A 312 -18.11 13.03 -3.74
CA SER A 312 -16.92 13.82 -4.06
C SER A 312 -16.56 13.76 -5.56
N ALA A 313 -16.62 12.56 -6.13
CA ALA A 313 -16.26 12.31 -7.52
C ALA A 313 -17.25 12.96 -8.50
N ALA A 314 -18.55 12.88 -8.22
CA ALA A 314 -19.59 13.50 -9.05
C ALA A 314 -19.42 15.02 -9.16
N LYS A 315 -19.13 15.69 -8.02
CA LYS A 315 -18.84 17.14 -8.04
C LYS A 315 -17.68 17.46 -8.97
N THR A 316 -16.58 16.72 -8.84
CA THR A 316 -15.39 16.95 -9.67
C THR A 316 -15.67 16.69 -11.14
N ILE A 317 -16.35 15.57 -11.47
CA ILE A 317 -16.58 15.22 -12.88
C ILE A 317 -17.58 16.17 -13.54
N ASP A 318 -18.59 16.65 -12.83
CA ASP A 318 -19.53 17.64 -13.35
C ASP A 318 -18.84 18.98 -13.65
N GLU A 319 -17.93 19.44 -12.77
CA GLU A 319 -17.10 20.62 -13.03
C GLU A 319 -16.17 20.38 -14.24
N VAL A 320 -15.53 19.22 -14.34
CA VAL A 320 -14.67 18.85 -15.48
C VAL A 320 -15.48 18.85 -16.78
N ARG A 321 -16.68 18.26 -16.81
CA ARG A 321 -17.57 18.25 -17.97
C ARG A 321 -17.92 19.67 -18.41
N HIS A 322 -18.22 20.55 -17.46
CA HIS A 322 -18.49 21.96 -17.76
C HIS A 322 -17.29 22.66 -18.38
N ILE A 323 -16.08 22.45 -17.81
CA ILE A 323 -14.83 23.03 -18.33
C ILE A 323 -14.51 22.56 -19.74
N ILE A 324 -14.71 21.26 -20.02
CA ILE A 324 -14.49 20.66 -21.34
C ILE A 324 -15.55 21.09 -22.37
N GLY A 325 -16.72 21.55 -21.93
CA GLY A 325 -17.84 21.95 -22.77
C GLY A 325 -18.83 20.83 -23.05
N PHE A 326 -18.86 19.77 -22.23
CA PHE A 326 -19.86 18.71 -22.32
C PHE A 326 -21.14 19.08 -21.57
N ARG A 327 -22.26 18.45 -22.01
CA ARG A 327 -23.54 18.67 -21.35
C ARG A 327 -23.49 18.20 -19.90
N PRO A 328 -24.11 18.93 -18.95
CA PRO A 328 -24.31 18.45 -17.59
C PRO A 328 -25.08 17.12 -17.60
N ARG A 329 -24.87 16.30 -16.60
CA ARG A 329 -25.68 15.10 -16.36
C ARG A 329 -27.00 15.43 -15.70
#